data_5e806fc5d93b68fe859ef5830134a9f1
#
_entry.id   5e806fc5d93b68fe859ef5830134a9f1
#
_cell.length_a   1.000
_cell.length_b   1.000
_cell.length_c   1.000
_cell.angle_alpha   90.00
_cell.angle_beta   90.00
_cell.angle_gamma   90.00
#
_symmetry.space_group_name_H-M   'P 1'
#
loop_
_entity.id
_entity.type
_entity.pdbx_description
1 polymer ?
#
loop_
_entity_poly.entity_id
_entity_poly.type
_entity_poly.pdbx_seq_one_letter_code
_entity_poly.pdbx_strand_id
1 'polypeptide(L)'
;MTVNSSELFCKNLDPYYAIATGFKGEITLWMSIVSISVVVLGSFFIDMFWCRYLCPLGAISNSLKFWIWIGVLFGAYYVADVLGADIPWAVLLGGFCILGYLLEIFHARPKLQILHVMKNQGACNSCGACNRACPYHIDIRSCRNGKVDSVDCTLCGECVAACPANGLRIGVCKKGKSRIGNYVPAVLTVALIAFGMWAGGKFELPTIDMEWGIESVAEDGTEIKLVDRSTLEVAHLEGLKSVKCYGSSMAFKAKLEKISGVHGVKTFVKHKTADILYNPAVITPEQIQEAIYVPSKFRVLTPDHKELPELKVVTIRTEGMYDKMDINYLGLQMRLTGKKIYGLETEWACPLIVRVYMAPDEDLDEDWFEEIVEMETLVMPVHGGGTKEIELNYTFVNMEDEVGTIATEEFIRKMFNPFKAQFKKRVDEFEGKKQYIYEIADTNYEKPIILRNMPFVSNHLSRHDGVIGIYLDLNKDLVPAIQVRYAAPMTADKIWELLNMETWTITYSADDIREVPAMLTFKKPGVEYNY
;
A
#
# COMPACT_ATOMS: atom_id res chain seq x y z
N MET A 1 9.14 -12.82 16.03
CA MET A 1 8.65 -11.51 16.48
C MET A 1 8.05 -10.63 15.36
N THR A 2 8.16 -10.99 14.11
CA THR A 2 7.66 -10.21 12.96
C THR A 2 6.45 -10.83 12.26
N VAL A 3 5.92 -11.94 12.73
CA VAL A 3 4.89 -12.72 12.03
C VAL A 3 3.47 -12.22 12.29
N ASN A 4 3.25 -11.37 13.31
CA ASN A 4 1.89 -10.90 13.66
C ASN A 4 1.76 -9.39 13.92
N SER A 5 2.78 -8.57 13.66
CA SER A 5 2.61 -7.12 13.74
C SER A 5 2.52 -6.54 12.32
N SER A 6 1.47 -5.77 12.06
CA SER A 6 1.31 -4.98 10.83
C SER A 6 2.42 -3.95 10.60
N GLU A 7 3.30 -3.76 11.57
CA GLU A 7 4.47 -2.89 11.50
C GLU A 7 5.74 -3.72 11.31
N LEU A 8 6.40 -3.52 10.19
CA LEU A 8 7.75 -4.04 9.96
C LEU A 8 8.72 -3.33 10.92
N PHE A 9 9.01 -3.94 12.06
CA PHE A 9 9.94 -3.43 13.07
C PHE A 9 11.31 -3.03 12.47
N CYS A 10 11.72 -3.70 11.40
CA CYS A 10 12.94 -3.40 10.67
C CYS A 10 12.96 -1.98 10.07
N LYS A 11 11.82 -1.43 9.64
CA LYS A 11 11.75 -0.07 9.08
C LYS A 11 12.19 0.99 10.10
N ASN A 12 11.86 0.79 11.37
CA ASN A 12 12.17 1.73 12.44
C ASN A 12 13.66 1.73 12.83
N LEU A 13 14.37 0.66 12.53
CA LEU A 13 15.81 0.50 12.82
C LEU A 13 16.70 0.73 11.60
N ASP A 14 16.14 0.89 10.41
CA ASP A 14 16.90 1.15 9.19
C ASP A 14 17.17 2.66 9.04
N PRO A 15 18.42 3.12 9.23
CA PRO A 15 18.78 4.53 9.11
C PRO A 15 18.61 5.04 7.68
N TYR A 16 18.78 4.19 6.67
CA TYR A 16 18.61 4.59 5.26
C TYR A 16 17.14 4.81 4.92
N TYR A 17 16.25 3.97 5.43
CA TYR A 17 14.81 4.16 5.23
C TYR A 17 14.32 5.46 5.89
N ALA A 18 14.76 5.74 7.11
CA ALA A 18 14.42 6.96 7.82
C ALA A 18 14.88 8.23 7.09
N ILE A 19 16.10 8.23 6.56
CA ILE A 19 16.65 9.36 5.80
C ILE A 19 15.94 9.50 4.43
N ALA A 20 15.74 8.39 3.71
CA ALA A 20 15.12 8.39 2.39
C ALA A 20 13.65 8.88 2.42
N THR A 21 12.93 8.59 3.51
CA THR A 21 11.55 9.06 3.72
C THR A 21 11.46 10.46 4.33
N GLY A 22 12.59 11.08 4.67
CA GLY A 22 12.63 12.38 5.33
C GLY A 22 11.96 12.39 6.69
N PHE A 23 12.03 11.27 7.42
CA PHE A 23 11.34 11.03 8.70
C PHE A 23 9.80 11.14 8.61
N LYS A 24 9.24 11.00 7.40
CA LYS A 24 7.80 10.99 7.15
C LYS A 24 7.37 9.56 6.85
N GLY A 25 6.17 9.19 7.29
CA GLY A 25 5.59 7.87 7.04
C GLY A 25 5.36 7.06 8.31
N GLU A 26 5.20 5.75 8.16
CA GLU A 26 4.92 4.80 9.23
C GLU A 26 6.19 4.40 10.01
N ILE A 27 6.96 5.37 10.50
CA ILE A 27 8.15 5.12 11.31
C ILE A 27 8.01 5.73 12.69
N THR A 28 8.49 5.00 13.70
CA THR A 28 8.58 5.49 15.07
C THR A 28 9.79 6.41 15.16
N LEU A 29 9.55 7.71 15.16
CA LEU A 29 10.59 8.75 15.06
C LEU A 29 11.74 8.56 16.06
N TRP A 30 11.45 8.27 17.33
CA TRP A 30 12.49 8.10 18.35
C TRP A 30 13.41 6.89 18.06
N MET A 31 12.87 5.78 17.55
CA MET A 31 13.68 4.59 17.20
C MET A 31 14.61 4.89 16.02
N SER A 32 14.12 5.62 15.03
CA SER A 32 14.93 6.04 13.89
C SER A 32 16.04 7.00 14.30
N ILE A 33 15.76 7.94 15.21
CA ILE A 33 16.77 8.86 15.76
C ILE A 33 17.83 8.08 16.54
N VAL A 34 17.43 7.11 17.38
CA VAL A 34 18.38 6.26 18.12
C VAL A 34 19.25 5.45 17.16
N SER A 35 18.65 4.83 16.14
CA SER A 35 19.39 4.06 15.13
C SER A 35 20.43 4.92 14.40
N ILE A 36 20.04 6.10 13.92
CA ILE A 36 20.97 7.02 13.25
C ILE A 36 22.06 7.49 14.22
N SER A 37 21.70 7.80 15.46
CA SER A 37 22.68 8.22 16.47
C SER A 37 23.72 7.13 16.75
N VAL A 38 23.28 5.87 16.85
CA VAL A 38 24.19 4.72 17.03
C VAL A 38 25.13 4.57 15.82
N VAL A 39 24.62 4.74 14.60
CA VAL A 39 25.45 4.65 13.39
C VAL A 39 26.45 5.79 13.34
N VAL A 40 26.03 7.02 13.59
CA VAL A 40 26.91 8.21 13.57
C VAL A 40 27.98 8.10 14.65
N LEU A 41 27.59 7.86 15.89
CA LEU A 41 28.55 7.73 17.01
C LEU A 41 29.48 6.55 16.80
N GLY A 42 28.98 5.39 16.40
CA GLY A 42 29.79 4.21 16.12
C GLY A 42 30.83 4.45 15.02
N SER A 43 30.45 5.20 13.99
CA SER A 43 31.35 5.54 12.87
C SER A 43 32.47 6.51 13.25
N PHE A 44 32.35 7.26 14.36
CA PHE A 44 33.46 8.07 14.88
C PHE A 44 34.58 7.22 15.52
N PHE A 45 34.23 6.06 16.05
CA PHE A 45 35.18 5.22 16.78
C PHE A 45 35.63 4.00 15.99
N ILE A 46 34.82 3.52 15.05
CA ILE A 46 35.04 2.27 14.31
C ILE A 46 34.83 2.53 12.82
N ASP A 47 35.85 2.32 12.03
CA ASP A 47 35.76 2.42 10.57
C ASP A 47 34.75 1.41 10.00
N MET A 48 33.89 1.90 9.10
CA MET A 48 32.86 1.07 8.46
C MET A 48 31.88 0.40 9.43
N PHE A 49 31.64 1.03 10.60
CA PHE A 49 30.85 0.47 11.71
C PHE A 49 29.52 -0.16 11.26
N TRP A 50 28.70 0.58 10.51
CA TRP A 50 27.42 0.07 10.02
C TRP A 50 27.58 -1.16 9.12
N CYS A 51 28.40 -1.02 8.07
CA CYS A 51 28.55 -2.06 7.03
C CYS A 51 29.17 -3.35 7.56
N ARG A 52 30.02 -3.24 8.57
CA ARG A 52 30.77 -4.37 9.11
C ARG A 52 30.07 -5.10 10.24
N TYR A 53 29.34 -4.37 11.10
CA TYR A 53 28.82 -4.94 12.35
C TYR A 53 27.29 -4.98 12.42
N LEU A 54 26.58 -4.12 11.71
CA LEU A 54 25.13 -3.96 11.86
C LEU A 54 24.34 -4.24 10.57
N CYS A 55 24.96 -4.09 9.39
CA CYS A 55 24.26 -4.25 8.13
C CYS A 55 24.01 -5.73 7.80
N PRO A 56 22.75 -6.21 7.74
CA PRO A 56 22.46 -7.61 7.37
C PRO A 56 22.96 -7.99 5.97
N LEU A 57 22.92 -7.05 5.03
CA LEU A 57 23.45 -7.26 3.67
C LEU A 57 24.98 -7.43 3.66
N GLY A 58 25.68 -6.70 4.55
CA GLY A 58 27.12 -6.89 4.75
C GLY A 58 27.44 -8.29 5.27
N ALA A 59 26.69 -8.77 6.26
CA ALA A 59 26.85 -10.11 6.82
C ALA A 59 26.58 -11.21 5.76
N ILE A 60 25.52 -11.08 4.98
CA ILE A 60 25.19 -11.99 3.86
C ILE A 60 26.31 -11.97 2.82
N SER A 61 26.77 -10.78 2.40
CA SER A 61 27.87 -10.64 1.43
C SER A 61 29.15 -11.31 1.92
N ASN A 62 29.48 -11.18 3.20
CA ASN A 62 30.66 -11.83 3.79
C ASN A 62 30.49 -13.35 3.89
N SER A 63 29.30 -13.84 4.23
CA SER A 63 29.03 -15.27 4.28
C SER A 63 29.20 -15.94 2.92
N LEU A 64 28.88 -15.26 1.81
CA LEU A 64 29.10 -15.80 0.46
C LEU A 64 30.57 -16.10 0.13
N LYS A 65 31.54 -15.50 0.82
CA LYS A 65 32.95 -15.82 0.71
C LYS A 65 33.29 -17.20 1.31
N PHE A 66 32.38 -17.75 2.11
CA PHE A 66 32.51 -19.01 2.82
C PHE A 66 31.47 -20.04 2.32
N TRP A 67 31.32 -20.16 1.02
CA TRP A 67 30.27 -20.95 0.36
C TRP A 67 30.12 -22.40 0.86
N ILE A 68 31.23 -23.03 1.39
CA ILE A 68 31.14 -24.36 1.98
C ILE A 68 30.25 -24.35 3.21
N TRP A 69 30.38 -23.34 4.09
CA TRP A 69 29.56 -23.20 5.27
C TRP A 69 28.09 -22.85 4.93
N ILE A 70 27.91 -22.13 3.83
CA ILE A 70 26.58 -21.89 3.26
C ILE A 70 25.95 -23.21 2.82
N GLY A 71 26.72 -24.06 2.10
CA GLY A 71 26.26 -25.39 1.69
C GLY A 71 25.86 -26.27 2.88
N VAL A 72 26.64 -26.19 3.98
CA VAL A 72 26.32 -26.90 5.23
C VAL A 72 25.02 -26.36 5.84
N LEU A 73 24.83 -25.04 5.87
CA LEU A 73 23.61 -24.42 6.42
C LEU A 73 22.36 -24.81 5.61
N PHE A 74 22.43 -24.72 4.27
CA PHE A 74 21.32 -25.15 3.40
C PHE A 74 21.06 -26.64 3.50
N GLY A 75 22.11 -27.45 3.55
CA GLY A 75 21.98 -28.90 3.71
C GLY A 75 21.32 -29.27 5.03
N ALA A 76 21.71 -28.61 6.13
CA ALA A 76 21.08 -28.83 7.43
C ALA A 76 19.60 -28.38 7.44
N TYR A 77 19.27 -27.24 6.81
CA TYR A 77 17.90 -26.79 6.66
C TYR A 77 17.06 -27.78 5.83
N TYR A 78 17.58 -28.23 4.68
CA TYR A 78 16.89 -29.21 3.83
C TYR A 78 16.64 -30.53 4.56
N VAL A 79 17.64 -31.03 5.31
CA VAL A 79 17.47 -32.25 6.10
C VAL A 79 16.43 -32.09 7.19
N ALA A 80 16.39 -30.93 7.85
CA ALA A 80 15.39 -30.63 8.87
C ALA A 80 13.97 -30.58 8.27
N ASP A 81 13.82 -29.97 7.10
CA ASP A 81 12.57 -29.90 6.33
C ASP A 81 12.06 -31.31 5.95
N VAL A 82 12.96 -32.15 5.40
CA VAL A 82 12.64 -33.56 5.06
C VAL A 82 12.26 -34.40 6.30
N LEU A 83 12.80 -34.06 7.46
CA LEU A 83 12.44 -34.71 8.74
C LEU A 83 11.14 -34.20 9.34
N GLY A 84 10.43 -33.29 8.64
CA GLY A 84 9.15 -32.76 9.08
C GLY A 84 9.25 -31.59 10.07
N ALA A 85 10.42 -30.98 10.21
CA ALA A 85 10.56 -29.75 10.99
C ALA A 85 10.11 -28.57 10.12
N ASP A 86 8.94 -28.01 10.41
CA ASP A 86 8.39 -26.85 9.72
C ASP A 86 9.10 -25.55 10.16
N ILE A 87 10.36 -25.41 9.69
CA ILE A 87 11.22 -24.28 10.05
C ILE A 87 10.98 -23.13 9.06
N PRO A 88 10.44 -21.96 9.50
CA PRO A 88 10.24 -20.81 8.63
C PRO A 88 11.56 -20.42 7.94
N TRP A 89 11.50 -20.14 6.65
CA TRP A 89 12.68 -19.74 5.86
C TRP A 89 13.37 -18.46 6.39
N ALA A 90 12.66 -17.64 7.16
CA ALA A 90 13.21 -16.48 7.88
C ALA A 90 14.31 -16.91 8.88
N VAL A 91 14.25 -18.13 9.44
CA VAL A 91 15.27 -18.70 10.32
C VAL A 91 16.55 -19.00 9.51
N LEU A 92 16.41 -19.44 8.26
CA LEU A 92 17.54 -19.63 7.35
C LEU A 92 18.26 -18.31 7.07
N LEU A 93 17.51 -17.23 6.78
CA LEU A 93 18.09 -15.89 6.60
C LEU A 93 18.78 -15.37 7.86
N GLY A 94 18.15 -15.54 9.02
CA GLY A 94 18.77 -15.22 10.32
C GLY A 94 20.06 -16.02 10.53
N GLY A 95 20.03 -17.30 10.21
CA GLY A 95 21.21 -18.19 10.23
C GLY A 95 22.33 -17.70 9.32
N PHE A 96 21.99 -17.20 8.13
CA PHE A 96 22.99 -16.57 7.23
C PHE A 96 23.66 -15.36 7.85
N CYS A 97 22.86 -14.45 8.45
CA CYS A 97 23.42 -13.26 9.09
C CYS A 97 24.36 -13.63 10.24
N ILE A 98 23.92 -14.54 11.12
CA ILE A 98 24.73 -15.01 12.26
C ILE A 98 26.00 -15.70 11.76
N LEU A 99 25.87 -16.61 10.78
CA LEU A 99 27.01 -17.31 10.20
C LEU A 99 28.02 -16.32 9.58
N GLY A 100 27.53 -15.31 8.86
CA GLY A 100 28.38 -14.28 8.26
C GLY A 100 29.21 -13.54 9.31
N TYR A 101 28.60 -13.11 10.42
CA TYR A 101 29.30 -12.43 11.52
C TYR A 101 30.28 -13.37 12.24
N LEU A 102 29.88 -14.60 12.53
CA LEU A 102 30.78 -15.57 13.19
C LEU A 102 31.98 -15.88 12.32
N LEU A 103 31.79 -16.09 11.02
CA LEU A 103 32.89 -16.39 10.10
C LEU A 103 33.80 -15.17 9.90
N GLU A 104 33.29 -13.95 9.94
CA GLU A 104 34.12 -12.74 9.90
C GLU A 104 34.97 -12.60 11.16
N ILE A 105 34.43 -12.90 12.33
CA ILE A 105 35.12 -12.79 13.62
C ILE A 105 36.20 -13.90 13.75
N PHE A 106 35.83 -15.15 13.43
CA PHE A 106 36.71 -16.31 13.70
C PHE A 106 37.56 -16.74 12.52
N HIS A 107 37.19 -16.40 11.29
CA HIS A 107 37.87 -16.81 10.06
C HIS A 107 38.23 -15.61 9.19
N ALA A 108 39.24 -14.87 9.56
CA ALA A 108 39.72 -13.70 8.82
C ALA A 108 40.26 -13.98 7.40
N ARG A 109 40.33 -15.24 6.95
CA ARG A 109 40.90 -15.64 5.65
C ARG A 109 39.97 -16.57 4.87
N PRO A 110 39.34 -16.10 3.78
CA PRO A 110 38.52 -16.96 2.92
C PRO A 110 39.39 -17.98 2.19
N LYS A 111 39.00 -19.26 2.22
CA LYS A 111 39.79 -20.35 1.59
C LYS A 111 39.66 -20.38 0.06
N LEU A 112 38.61 -19.83 -0.51
CA LEU A 112 38.25 -20.00 -1.93
C LEU A 112 37.90 -18.67 -2.66
N GLN A 113 38.59 -17.61 -2.32
CA GLN A 113 38.52 -16.40 -3.11
C GLN A 113 39.30 -16.58 -4.43
N ILE A 114 38.63 -16.39 -5.58
CA ILE A 114 39.22 -16.58 -6.90
C ILE A 114 40.11 -15.39 -7.30
N LEU A 115 39.60 -14.17 -7.09
CA LEU A 115 40.30 -12.92 -7.39
C LEU A 115 40.99 -12.39 -6.15
N HIS A 116 42.24 -11.99 -6.28
CA HIS A 116 43.00 -11.34 -5.21
C HIS A 116 43.75 -10.12 -5.73
N VAL A 117 44.08 -9.19 -4.83
CA VAL A 117 45.13 -8.23 -5.11
C VAL A 117 46.47 -8.94 -5.03
N MET A 118 47.15 -9.00 -6.16
CA MET A 118 48.44 -9.69 -6.32
C MET A 118 49.57 -8.67 -6.25
N LYS A 119 50.61 -8.98 -5.45
CA LYS A 119 51.82 -8.18 -5.27
C LYS A 119 52.99 -8.80 -6.04
N ASN A 120 53.56 -8.00 -6.92
CA ASN A 120 54.84 -8.34 -7.55
C ASN A 120 55.99 -7.88 -6.63
N GLN A 121 56.64 -8.82 -5.99
CA GLN A 121 57.73 -8.53 -5.04
C GLN A 121 58.92 -7.83 -5.71
N GLY A 122 59.22 -8.13 -6.97
CA GLY A 122 60.32 -7.51 -7.70
C GLY A 122 60.08 -6.05 -8.12
N ALA A 123 58.82 -5.63 -8.22
CA ALA A 123 58.46 -4.25 -8.55
C ALA A 123 58.14 -3.40 -7.29
N CYS A 124 57.97 -4.03 -6.14
CA CYS A 124 57.57 -3.36 -4.90
C CYS A 124 58.77 -2.69 -4.23
N ASN A 125 58.74 -1.35 -4.09
CA ASN A 125 59.76 -0.56 -3.38
C ASN A 125 59.41 -0.34 -1.89
N SER A 126 58.38 -1.02 -1.36
CA SER A 126 57.93 -0.95 0.05
C SER A 126 57.55 0.46 0.56
N CYS A 127 57.13 1.38 -0.31
CA CYS A 127 56.80 2.76 0.04
C CYS A 127 55.56 2.96 0.93
N GLY A 128 54.72 1.93 1.07
CA GLY A 128 53.52 1.96 1.94
C GLY A 128 52.33 2.73 1.37
N ALA A 129 52.39 3.22 0.13
CA ALA A 129 51.28 3.96 -0.48
C ALA A 129 49.99 3.11 -0.55
N CYS A 130 50.11 1.80 -0.83
CA CYS A 130 48.98 0.89 -0.87
C CYS A 130 48.25 0.70 0.48
N ASN A 131 49.02 0.71 1.59
CA ASN A 131 48.42 0.60 2.93
C ASN A 131 47.64 1.87 3.30
N ARG A 132 48.19 3.04 2.93
CA ARG A 132 47.50 4.34 3.16
C ARG A 132 46.26 4.54 2.32
N ALA A 133 46.25 3.97 1.10
CA ALA A 133 45.12 4.07 0.20
C ALA A 133 44.02 3.02 0.49
N CYS A 134 44.26 2.06 1.35
CA CYS A 134 43.28 1.01 1.65
C CYS A 134 42.25 1.52 2.68
N PRO A 135 40.95 1.68 2.30
CA PRO A 135 39.90 2.16 3.22
C PRO A 135 39.61 1.15 4.34
N TYR A 136 40.06 -0.10 4.19
CA TYR A 136 39.87 -1.17 5.18
C TYR A 136 41.10 -1.40 6.05
N HIS A 137 42.12 -0.55 5.97
CA HIS A 137 43.39 -0.65 6.71
C HIS A 137 44.09 -2.00 6.62
N ILE A 138 43.94 -2.71 5.49
CA ILE A 138 44.60 -4.00 5.28
C ILE A 138 46.10 -3.78 5.09
N ASP A 139 46.93 -4.51 5.84
CA ASP A 139 48.37 -4.46 5.63
C ASP A 139 48.80 -5.25 4.38
N ILE A 140 48.82 -4.55 3.24
CA ILE A 140 49.17 -5.09 1.94
C ILE A 140 50.67 -5.33 1.82
N ARG A 141 51.49 -4.62 2.60
CA ARG A 141 52.97 -4.75 2.60
C ARG A 141 53.40 -6.09 3.13
N SER A 142 52.79 -6.56 4.22
CA SER A 142 53.14 -7.80 4.91
C SER A 142 52.60 -9.06 4.24
N CYS A 143 51.92 -8.95 3.08
CA CYS A 143 51.35 -10.08 2.38
C CYS A 143 52.43 -11.17 2.13
N ARG A 144 52.30 -12.28 2.86
CA ARG A 144 53.17 -13.47 2.66
C ARG A 144 52.94 -14.03 1.25
N ASN A 145 52.99 -14.77 0.62
CA ASN A 145 52.65 -15.39 -0.66
C ASN A 145 52.38 -14.44 -1.87
N GLY A 146 52.59 -13.13 -1.75
CA GLY A 146 52.35 -12.14 -2.82
C GLY A 146 50.90 -12.00 -3.25
N LYS A 147 49.93 -12.30 -2.38
CA LYS A 147 48.49 -12.05 -2.53
C LYS A 147 47.91 -11.56 -1.23
N VAL A 148 46.89 -10.71 -1.35
CA VAL A 148 46.09 -10.23 -0.23
C VAL A 148 44.98 -11.25 0.06
N ASP A 149 45.04 -11.87 1.23
CA ASP A 149 44.13 -12.93 1.67
C ASP A 149 43.16 -12.45 2.78
N SER A 150 43.00 -11.15 2.97
CA SER A 150 42.06 -10.65 3.98
C SER A 150 40.60 -10.76 3.50
N VAL A 151 39.71 -11.17 4.41
CA VAL A 151 38.27 -11.21 4.18
C VAL A 151 37.69 -9.82 3.91
N ASP A 152 38.31 -8.79 4.48
CA ASP A 152 37.89 -7.38 4.32
C ASP A 152 38.22 -6.81 2.94
N CYS A 153 39.02 -7.55 2.11
CA CYS A 153 39.36 -7.08 0.78
C CYS A 153 38.16 -7.15 -0.17
N THR A 154 37.61 -6.00 -0.52
CA THR A 154 36.48 -5.85 -1.46
C THR A 154 36.92 -5.75 -2.93
N LEU A 155 38.22 -5.83 -3.22
CA LEU A 155 38.78 -5.67 -4.57
C LEU A 155 38.47 -4.30 -5.21
N CYS A 156 38.33 -3.24 -4.42
CA CYS A 156 37.98 -1.88 -4.90
C CYS A 156 39.05 -1.31 -5.84
N GLY A 157 40.30 -1.79 -5.78
CA GLY A 157 41.36 -1.34 -6.67
C GLY A 157 42.14 -0.09 -6.20
N GLU A 158 41.76 0.57 -5.13
CA GLU A 158 42.41 1.80 -4.63
C GLU A 158 43.90 1.61 -4.37
N CYS A 159 44.26 0.50 -3.73
CA CYS A 159 45.67 0.16 -3.51
C CYS A 159 46.45 -0.11 -4.79
N VAL A 160 45.77 -0.58 -5.85
CA VAL A 160 46.38 -0.82 -7.16
C VAL A 160 46.62 0.50 -7.88
N ALA A 161 45.64 1.41 -7.83
CA ALA A 161 45.73 2.75 -8.41
C ALA A 161 46.79 3.61 -7.70
N ALA A 162 46.90 3.51 -6.37
CA ALA A 162 47.85 4.26 -5.57
C ALA A 162 49.30 3.74 -5.66
N CYS A 163 49.55 2.61 -6.33
CA CYS A 163 50.87 2.02 -6.39
C CYS A 163 51.77 2.69 -7.46
N PRO A 164 52.77 3.53 -7.08
CA PRO A 164 53.59 4.26 -8.04
C PRO A 164 54.50 3.31 -8.86
N ALA A 165 54.87 2.16 -8.30
CA ALA A 165 55.70 1.17 -8.95
C ALA A 165 54.95 0.17 -9.83
N ASN A 166 53.60 0.33 -9.97
CA ASN A 166 52.74 -0.62 -10.66
C ASN A 166 52.94 -2.09 -10.20
N GLY A 167 53.32 -2.27 -8.94
CA GLY A 167 53.61 -3.56 -8.36
C GLY A 167 52.40 -4.34 -7.87
N LEU A 168 51.18 -3.74 -7.98
CA LEU A 168 49.91 -4.37 -7.59
C LEU A 168 48.97 -4.52 -8.79
N ARG A 169 48.16 -5.58 -8.78
CA ARG A 169 47.12 -5.86 -9.77
C ARG A 169 46.05 -6.77 -9.19
N ILE A 170 44.88 -6.76 -9.76
CA ILE A 170 43.82 -7.74 -9.47
C ILE A 170 43.97 -8.90 -10.45
N GLY A 171 43.94 -10.16 -9.95
CA GLY A 171 44.04 -11.33 -10.79
C GLY A 171 43.94 -12.65 -10.02
N VAL A 172 43.92 -13.75 -10.78
CA VAL A 172 43.77 -15.12 -10.26
C VAL A 172 45.13 -15.75 -9.93
N CYS A 173 46.16 -15.47 -10.73
CA CYS A 173 47.46 -16.10 -10.63
C CYS A 173 48.60 -15.09 -10.43
N LYS A 174 49.70 -15.56 -9.78
CA LYS A 174 50.92 -14.76 -9.57
C LYS A 174 51.65 -14.39 -10.88
N LYS A 175 51.55 -15.24 -11.92
CA LYS A 175 52.21 -15.03 -13.22
C LYS A 175 51.23 -14.40 -14.21
N GLY A 176 51.56 -13.21 -14.72
CA GLY A 176 50.82 -12.53 -15.78
C GLY A 176 51.04 -11.01 -15.75
N LYS A 177 51.23 -10.41 -16.90
CA LYS A 177 51.48 -8.96 -17.06
C LYS A 177 50.18 -8.19 -17.37
N SER A 178 49.07 -8.87 -17.61
CA SER A 178 47.81 -8.24 -18.05
C SER A 178 47.16 -7.49 -16.91
N ARG A 179 46.75 -6.24 -17.17
CA ARG A 179 45.92 -5.39 -16.27
C ARG A 179 44.44 -5.62 -16.43
N ILE A 180 44.02 -6.49 -17.36
CA ILE A 180 42.60 -6.79 -17.63
C ILE A 180 41.87 -7.22 -16.35
N GLY A 181 42.54 -7.98 -15.47
CA GLY A 181 42.00 -8.40 -14.18
C GLY A 181 41.51 -7.26 -13.27
N ASN A 182 42.04 -6.06 -13.44
CA ASN A 182 41.63 -4.90 -12.64
C ASN A 182 40.19 -4.45 -12.94
N TYR A 183 39.71 -4.71 -14.16
CA TYR A 183 38.36 -4.36 -14.58
C TYR A 183 37.31 -5.45 -14.33
N VAL A 184 37.77 -6.67 -14.02
CA VAL A 184 36.87 -7.82 -13.81
C VAL A 184 35.82 -7.57 -12.72
N PRO A 185 36.15 -7.02 -11.54
CA PRO A 185 35.15 -6.75 -10.52
C PRO A 185 34.08 -5.76 -11.00
N ALA A 186 34.51 -4.67 -11.67
CA ALA A 186 33.58 -3.66 -12.19
C ALA A 186 32.66 -4.24 -13.28
N VAL A 187 33.23 -4.97 -14.25
CA VAL A 187 32.45 -5.62 -15.32
C VAL A 187 31.47 -6.64 -14.75
N LEU A 188 31.92 -7.45 -13.76
CA LEU A 188 31.06 -8.43 -13.11
C LEU A 188 29.91 -7.75 -12.36
N THR A 189 30.19 -6.65 -11.65
CA THR A 189 29.15 -5.90 -10.94
C THR A 189 28.11 -5.34 -11.90
N VAL A 190 28.53 -4.71 -12.99
CA VAL A 190 27.62 -4.20 -14.02
C VAL A 190 26.80 -5.33 -14.66
N ALA A 191 27.45 -6.46 -14.96
CA ALA A 191 26.78 -7.63 -15.53
C ALA A 191 25.73 -8.21 -14.56
N LEU A 192 26.04 -8.30 -13.27
CA LEU A 192 25.11 -8.77 -12.24
C LEU A 192 23.93 -7.81 -12.04
N ILE A 193 24.17 -6.50 -12.07
CA ILE A 193 23.10 -5.51 -12.01
C ILE A 193 22.18 -5.64 -13.24
N ALA A 194 22.76 -5.69 -14.44
CA ALA A 194 21.99 -5.83 -15.68
C ALA A 194 21.20 -7.17 -15.70
N PHE A 195 21.83 -8.25 -15.25
CA PHE A 195 21.15 -9.54 -15.10
C PHE A 195 20.02 -9.47 -14.07
N GLY A 196 20.25 -8.83 -12.91
CA GLY A 196 19.23 -8.64 -11.87
C GLY A 196 18.04 -7.82 -12.36
N MET A 197 18.30 -6.75 -13.11
CA MET A 197 17.23 -5.95 -13.73
C MET A 197 16.44 -6.75 -14.78
N TRP A 198 17.14 -7.51 -15.63
CA TRP A 198 16.49 -8.36 -16.63
C TRP A 198 15.71 -9.51 -16.00
N ALA A 199 16.28 -10.19 -15.01
CA ALA A 199 15.62 -11.29 -14.30
C ALA A 199 14.43 -10.77 -13.47
N GLY A 200 14.62 -9.65 -12.75
CA GLY A 200 13.57 -9.03 -11.94
C GLY A 200 12.36 -8.56 -12.76
N GLY A 201 12.57 -8.25 -14.05
CA GLY A 201 11.47 -7.95 -14.98
C GLY A 201 10.69 -9.19 -15.44
N LYS A 202 11.24 -10.39 -15.26
CA LYS A 202 10.59 -11.66 -15.65
C LYS A 202 9.96 -12.42 -14.49
N PHE A 203 10.40 -12.17 -13.27
CA PHE A 203 9.88 -12.81 -12.06
C PHE A 203 8.98 -11.82 -11.33
N GLU A 204 7.68 -11.99 -11.48
CA GLU A 204 6.70 -11.21 -10.72
C GLU A 204 6.38 -11.93 -9.42
N LEU A 205 6.76 -11.29 -8.32
CA LEU A 205 6.36 -11.75 -7.01
C LEU A 205 4.99 -11.14 -6.68
N PRO A 206 4.03 -11.95 -6.23
CA PRO A 206 2.76 -11.43 -5.77
C PRO A 206 2.96 -10.50 -4.56
N THR A 207 2.12 -9.49 -4.46
CA THR A 207 2.11 -8.59 -3.30
C THR A 207 1.65 -9.31 -2.04
N ILE A 208 0.65 -10.17 -2.17
CA ILE A 208 0.26 -11.19 -1.20
C ILE A 208 0.05 -12.51 -1.95
N ASP A 209 0.34 -13.62 -1.28
CA ASP A 209 0.04 -14.99 -1.69
C ASP A 209 -0.46 -15.71 -0.45
N MET A 210 -1.77 -15.90 -0.35
CA MET A 210 -2.40 -16.45 0.84
C MET A 210 -3.48 -17.45 0.46
N GLU A 211 -3.46 -18.58 1.11
CA GLU A 211 -4.45 -19.64 0.98
C GLU A 211 -5.11 -19.88 2.35
N TRP A 212 -6.35 -20.33 2.36
CA TRP A 212 -7.12 -20.64 3.58
C TRP A 212 -8.11 -21.78 3.35
N GLY A 213 -8.39 -22.53 4.40
CA GLY A 213 -9.34 -23.65 4.36
C GLY A 213 -8.89 -24.82 3.50
N ILE A 214 -7.58 -24.93 3.19
CA ILE A 214 -6.95 -26.05 2.49
C ILE A 214 -6.23 -26.87 3.54
N GLU A 215 -6.32 -28.18 3.47
CA GLU A 215 -5.91 -29.18 4.47
C GLU A 215 -4.94 -28.70 5.56
N SER A 216 -5.38 -28.72 6.79
CA SER A 216 -4.51 -28.72 7.96
C SER A 216 -4.93 -29.86 8.89
N VAL A 217 -3.98 -30.65 9.34
CA VAL A 217 -4.20 -31.60 10.42
C VAL A 217 -4.28 -30.77 11.70
N ALA A 218 -5.37 -30.84 12.43
CA ALA A 218 -5.48 -30.21 13.74
C ALA A 218 -4.48 -30.83 14.72
N GLU A 219 -3.95 -30.03 15.66
CA GLU A 219 -2.99 -30.48 16.69
C GLU A 219 -3.50 -31.67 17.54
N ASP A 220 -4.80 -31.94 17.54
CA ASP A 220 -5.45 -33.04 18.24
C ASP A 220 -5.65 -34.31 17.39
N GLY A 221 -5.20 -34.33 16.13
CA GLY A 221 -5.30 -35.47 15.23
C GLY A 221 -6.69 -35.70 14.63
N THR A 222 -7.65 -34.80 14.83
CA THR A 222 -8.94 -34.84 14.14
C THR A 222 -8.79 -34.32 12.71
N GLU A 223 -9.13 -35.16 11.73
CA GLU A 223 -9.21 -34.74 10.32
C GLU A 223 -10.35 -33.73 10.16
N ILE A 224 -10.01 -32.45 10.09
CA ILE A 224 -10.95 -31.47 9.58
C ILE A 224 -11.04 -31.73 8.08
N LYS A 225 -12.24 -32.03 7.59
CA LYS A 225 -12.51 -32.27 6.16
C LYS A 225 -12.34 -30.93 5.41
N LEU A 226 -11.13 -30.66 5.00
CA LEU A 226 -10.74 -29.49 4.23
C LEU A 226 -10.83 -29.82 2.73
N VAL A 227 -10.90 -28.80 1.92
CA VAL A 227 -11.01 -28.95 0.45
C VAL A 227 -9.68 -29.43 -0.11
N ASP A 228 -9.71 -30.47 -0.94
CA ASP A 228 -8.52 -30.95 -1.64
C ASP A 228 -8.06 -29.89 -2.65
N ARG A 229 -6.81 -29.47 -2.53
CA ARG A 229 -6.20 -28.48 -3.43
C ARG A 229 -6.28 -28.88 -4.92
N SER A 230 -6.29 -30.18 -5.22
CA SER A 230 -6.38 -30.67 -6.60
C SER A 230 -7.73 -30.40 -7.27
N THR A 231 -8.77 -30.10 -6.49
CA THR A 231 -10.12 -29.77 -6.97
C THR A 231 -10.35 -28.27 -7.15
N LEU A 232 -9.36 -27.43 -6.80
CA LEU A 232 -9.46 -25.99 -6.88
C LEU A 232 -8.95 -25.48 -8.22
N GLU A 233 -9.62 -24.46 -8.74
CA GLU A 233 -9.24 -23.75 -9.95
C GLU A 233 -8.84 -22.29 -9.63
N VAL A 234 -8.21 -21.63 -10.60
CA VAL A 234 -7.77 -20.25 -10.47
C VAL A 234 -8.58 -19.36 -11.41
N ALA A 235 -9.26 -18.37 -10.86
CA ALA A 235 -9.90 -17.29 -11.61
C ALA A 235 -8.95 -16.08 -11.66
N HIS A 236 -8.59 -15.64 -12.86
CA HIS A 236 -7.77 -14.45 -13.08
C HIS A 236 -8.67 -13.22 -13.23
N LEU A 237 -8.42 -12.19 -12.41
CA LEU A 237 -9.12 -10.91 -12.48
C LEU A 237 -8.13 -9.78 -12.80
N GLU A 238 -8.49 -8.97 -13.79
CA GLU A 238 -7.74 -7.78 -14.20
C GLU A 238 -8.47 -6.49 -13.84
N GLY A 239 -7.77 -5.36 -13.88
CA GLY A 239 -8.37 -4.04 -13.70
C GLY A 239 -8.74 -3.69 -12.25
N LEU A 240 -8.22 -4.38 -11.23
CA LEU A 240 -8.49 -4.13 -9.82
C LEU A 240 -7.83 -2.84 -9.32
N LYS A 241 -8.37 -1.67 -9.69
CA LYS A 241 -7.80 -0.36 -9.39
C LYS A 241 -7.82 0.01 -7.89
N SER A 242 -8.63 -0.67 -7.09
CA SER A 242 -8.66 -0.55 -5.63
C SER A 242 -7.47 -1.22 -4.96
N VAL A 243 -6.84 -2.22 -5.59
CA VAL A 243 -5.70 -2.97 -5.07
C VAL A 243 -4.40 -2.23 -5.41
N LYS A 244 -3.93 -1.34 -4.51
CA LYS A 244 -2.83 -0.38 -4.75
C LYS A 244 -1.58 -0.63 -3.91
N CYS A 245 -1.67 -1.41 -2.86
CA CYS A 245 -0.59 -1.66 -1.91
C CYS A 245 -0.90 -2.92 -1.10
N TYR A 246 0.05 -3.33 -0.25
CA TYR A 246 -0.14 -4.45 0.67
C TYR A 246 -1.42 -4.34 1.51
N GLY A 247 -1.70 -3.16 2.09
CA GLY A 247 -2.89 -2.94 2.92
C GLY A 247 -4.20 -3.13 2.16
N SER A 248 -4.30 -2.61 0.93
CA SER A 248 -5.48 -2.82 0.08
C SER A 248 -5.61 -4.26 -0.41
N SER A 249 -4.49 -4.95 -0.65
CA SER A 249 -4.48 -6.39 -0.96
C SER A 249 -5.00 -7.22 0.22
N MET A 250 -4.61 -6.89 1.45
CA MET A 250 -5.14 -7.54 2.66
C MET A 250 -6.63 -7.27 2.89
N ALA A 251 -7.09 -6.04 2.61
CA ALA A 251 -8.52 -5.72 2.66
C ALA A 251 -9.32 -6.51 1.60
N PHE A 252 -8.77 -6.67 0.41
CA PHE A 252 -9.34 -7.49 -0.65
C PHE A 252 -9.40 -8.98 -0.24
N LYS A 253 -8.31 -9.52 0.32
CA LYS A 253 -8.27 -10.87 0.91
C LYS A 253 -9.36 -11.06 1.96
N ALA A 254 -9.50 -10.14 2.91
CA ALA A 254 -10.51 -10.20 3.96
C ALA A 254 -11.97 -10.16 3.43
N LYS A 255 -12.18 -9.58 2.24
CA LYS A 255 -13.46 -9.62 1.53
C LYS A 255 -13.69 -10.99 0.91
N LEU A 256 -12.69 -11.55 0.21
CA LEU A 256 -12.73 -12.85 -0.43
C LEU A 256 -12.89 -13.99 0.57
N GLU A 257 -12.29 -13.90 1.74
CA GLU A 257 -12.36 -14.91 2.81
C GLU A 257 -13.80 -15.14 3.34
N LYS A 258 -14.69 -14.18 3.10
CA LYS A 258 -16.11 -14.28 3.47
C LYS A 258 -16.96 -14.97 2.41
N ILE A 259 -16.40 -15.21 1.23
CA ILE A 259 -17.10 -15.83 0.11
C ILE A 259 -16.91 -17.33 0.20
N SER A 260 -18.02 -18.06 0.32
CA SER A 260 -18.00 -19.52 0.37
C SER A 260 -17.46 -20.09 -0.95
N GLY A 261 -16.52 -21.02 -0.88
CA GLY A 261 -15.89 -21.64 -2.04
C GLY A 261 -14.64 -20.92 -2.54
N VAL A 262 -14.24 -19.81 -1.93
CA VAL A 262 -12.95 -19.16 -2.20
C VAL A 262 -11.93 -19.60 -1.16
N HIS A 263 -10.75 -20.02 -1.61
CA HIS A 263 -9.73 -20.65 -0.78
C HIS A 263 -8.34 -20.02 -0.89
N GLY A 264 -8.16 -18.99 -1.70
CA GLY A 264 -6.87 -18.31 -1.79
C GLY A 264 -6.90 -17.08 -2.70
N VAL A 265 -5.88 -16.24 -2.57
CA VAL A 265 -5.67 -15.08 -3.43
C VAL A 265 -4.19 -14.74 -3.55
N LYS A 266 -3.78 -14.46 -4.80
CA LYS A 266 -2.51 -13.81 -5.12
C LYS A 266 -2.81 -12.47 -5.76
N THR A 267 -2.25 -11.39 -5.26
CA THR A 267 -2.45 -10.05 -5.85
C THR A 267 -1.17 -9.51 -6.46
N PHE A 268 -1.28 -8.86 -7.59
CA PHE A 268 -0.18 -8.21 -8.30
C PHE A 268 -0.51 -6.72 -8.45
N VAL A 269 -0.12 -5.94 -7.45
CA VAL A 269 -0.45 -4.50 -7.37
C VAL A 269 0.07 -3.72 -8.58
N LYS A 270 1.24 -4.10 -9.12
CA LYS A 270 1.84 -3.46 -10.30
C LYS A 270 0.94 -3.53 -11.52
N HIS A 271 0.29 -4.68 -11.73
CA HIS A 271 -0.58 -4.94 -12.87
C HIS A 271 -2.07 -4.75 -12.55
N LYS A 272 -2.40 -4.48 -11.28
CA LYS A 272 -3.79 -4.36 -10.80
C LYS A 272 -4.59 -5.64 -11.07
N THR A 273 -3.95 -6.81 -10.92
CA THR A 273 -4.55 -8.13 -11.15
C THR A 273 -4.56 -8.97 -9.88
N ALA A 274 -5.42 -9.99 -9.86
CA ALA A 274 -5.43 -11.00 -8.81
C ALA A 274 -5.80 -12.37 -9.38
N ASP A 275 -5.12 -13.40 -8.88
CA ASP A 275 -5.47 -14.80 -9.07
C ASP A 275 -6.22 -15.28 -7.84
N ILE A 276 -7.45 -15.75 -8.01
CA ILE A 276 -8.32 -16.21 -6.93
C ILE A 276 -8.47 -17.72 -7.04
N LEU A 277 -8.05 -18.42 -5.99
CA LEU A 277 -8.17 -19.86 -5.89
C LEU A 277 -9.57 -20.20 -5.35
N TYR A 278 -10.36 -20.97 -6.10
CA TYR A 278 -11.75 -21.25 -5.76
C TYR A 278 -12.14 -22.70 -6.09
N ASN A 279 -13.24 -23.16 -5.48
CA ASN A 279 -13.82 -24.47 -5.74
C ASN A 279 -14.95 -24.34 -6.79
N PRO A 280 -14.76 -24.86 -8.04
CA PRO A 280 -15.74 -24.73 -9.11
C PRO A 280 -17.04 -25.50 -8.86
N ALA A 281 -17.04 -26.45 -7.92
CA ALA A 281 -18.27 -27.13 -7.49
C ALA A 281 -19.16 -26.28 -6.56
N VAL A 282 -18.63 -25.18 -6.00
CA VAL A 282 -19.34 -24.34 -5.02
C VAL A 282 -19.65 -22.95 -5.59
N ILE A 283 -18.74 -22.37 -6.38
CA ILE A 283 -18.88 -21.00 -6.88
C ILE A 283 -18.24 -20.87 -8.26
N THR A 284 -18.79 -20.01 -9.12
CA THR A 284 -18.24 -19.70 -10.45
C THR A 284 -17.44 -18.38 -10.42
N PRO A 285 -16.57 -18.12 -11.40
CA PRO A 285 -15.85 -16.84 -11.52
C PRO A 285 -16.78 -15.63 -11.57
N GLU A 286 -17.91 -15.72 -12.25
CA GLU A 286 -18.92 -14.66 -12.36
C GLU A 286 -19.56 -14.37 -10.99
N GLN A 287 -19.86 -15.41 -10.21
CA GLN A 287 -20.38 -15.26 -8.84
C GLN A 287 -19.34 -14.66 -7.90
N ILE A 288 -18.05 -14.95 -8.11
CA ILE A 288 -16.97 -14.30 -7.36
C ILE A 288 -16.93 -12.81 -7.71
N GLN A 289 -17.01 -12.46 -8.99
CA GLN A 289 -17.05 -11.07 -9.44
C GLN A 289 -18.25 -10.34 -8.87
N GLU A 290 -19.44 -10.94 -8.89
CA GLU A 290 -20.65 -10.41 -8.25
C GLU A 290 -20.43 -10.14 -6.75
N ALA A 291 -19.87 -11.12 -6.03
CA ALA A 291 -19.64 -11.00 -4.60
C ALA A 291 -18.59 -9.94 -4.20
N ILE A 292 -17.60 -9.69 -5.06
CA ILE A 292 -16.61 -8.61 -4.85
C ILE A 292 -17.09 -7.26 -5.37
N TYR A 293 -18.07 -7.23 -6.25
CA TYR A 293 -18.60 -6.00 -6.82
C TYR A 293 -19.25 -5.12 -5.74
N VAL A 294 -19.12 -3.82 -5.89
CA VAL A 294 -19.74 -2.84 -5.01
C VAL A 294 -20.54 -1.86 -5.86
N PRO A 295 -21.88 -1.94 -5.84
CA PRO A 295 -22.71 -0.96 -6.51
C PRO A 295 -22.26 0.44 -6.12
N SER A 296 -22.04 1.27 -7.10
CA SER A 296 -21.43 2.57 -6.91
C SER A 296 -22.25 3.66 -7.63
N LYS A 297 -22.17 4.86 -7.09
CA LYS A 297 -22.79 6.03 -7.68
C LYS A 297 -21.84 7.21 -7.64
N PHE A 298 -21.85 8.02 -8.69
CA PHE A 298 -21.02 9.20 -8.80
C PHE A 298 -21.86 10.38 -9.29
N ARG A 299 -21.91 11.45 -8.51
CA ARG A 299 -22.58 12.69 -8.91
C ARG A 299 -21.61 13.58 -9.67
N VAL A 300 -21.92 13.86 -10.92
CA VAL A 300 -21.14 14.72 -11.81
C VAL A 300 -21.46 16.18 -11.54
N LEU A 301 -22.76 16.54 -11.62
CA LEU A 301 -23.30 17.87 -11.40
C LEU A 301 -24.55 17.77 -10.50
N THR A 302 -24.95 18.87 -9.88
CA THR A 302 -26.22 18.95 -9.16
C THR A 302 -27.24 19.71 -10.02
N PRO A 303 -28.34 19.07 -10.45
CA PRO A 303 -29.38 19.76 -11.21
C PRO A 303 -30.20 20.66 -10.30
N ASP A 304 -30.71 21.76 -10.85
CA ASP A 304 -31.73 22.58 -10.17
C ASP A 304 -33.12 21.96 -10.42
N HIS A 305 -33.72 21.37 -9.40
CA HIS A 305 -35.03 20.71 -9.49
C HIS A 305 -36.18 21.66 -9.84
N LYS A 306 -36.00 22.99 -9.66
CA LYS A 306 -37.00 23.99 -10.01
C LYS A 306 -36.97 24.33 -11.50
N GLU A 307 -35.78 24.32 -12.11
CA GLU A 307 -35.64 24.61 -13.54
C GLU A 307 -35.78 23.32 -14.38
N LEU A 308 -35.37 22.17 -13.81
CA LEU A 308 -35.34 20.89 -14.49
C LEU A 308 -36.08 19.83 -13.67
N PRO A 309 -37.38 19.61 -13.93
CA PRO A 309 -38.21 18.71 -13.12
C PRO A 309 -37.87 17.21 -13.30
N GLU A 310 -37.40 16.83 -14.48
CA GLU A 310 -37.07 15.45 -14.82
C GLU A 310 -35.73 15.34 -15.52
N LEU A 311 -35.04 14.18 -15.36
CA LEU A 311 -33.81 13.83 -16.04
C LEU A 311 -34.03 12.63 -16.97
N LYS A 312 -33.33 12.63 -18.09
CA LYS A 312 -33.21 11.51 -19.01
C LYS A 312 -32.24 10.47 -18.40
N VAL A 313 -32.58 9.19 -18.49
CA VAL A 313 -31.74 8.07 -18.03
C VAL A 313 -31.40 7.20 -19.21
N VAL A 314 -30.12 7.13 -19.53
CA VAL A 314 -29.59 6.25 -20.57
C VAL A 314 -28.84 5.10 -19.89
N THR A 315 -29.05 3.88 -20.36
CA THR A 315 -28.40 2.68 -19.85
C THR A 315 -27.36 2.21 -20.86
N ILE A 316 -26.13 2.08 -20.39
CA ILE A 316 -25.03 1.49 -21.18
C ILE A 316 -24.52 0.24 -20.50
N ARG A 317 -23.93 -0.66 -21.29
CA ARG A 317 -23.28 -1.89 -20.83
C ARG A 317 -21.78 -1.75 -20.99
N THR A 318 -21.03 -2.11 -19.95
CA THR A 318 -19.57 -1.96 -19.92
C THR A 318 -18.91 -3.16 -19.25
N GLU A 319 -17.62 -3.38 -19.57
CA GLU A 319 -16.76 -4.36 -18.92
C GLU A 319 -15.53 -3.69 -18.31
N GLY A 320 -14.82 -4.39 -17.43
CA GLY A 320 -13.59 -3.91 -16.80
C GLY A 320 -13.79 -2.97 -15.60
N MET A 321 -15.04 -2.78 -15.13
CA MET A 321 -15.35 -1.96 -13.95
C MET A 321 -15.76 -2.83 -12.77
N TYR A 322 -15.08 -2.70 -11.62
CA TYR A 322 -15.31 -3.56 -10.46
C TYR A 322 -15.65 -2.81 -9.19
N ASP A 323 -15.27 -1.54 -9.07
CA ASP A 323 -15.40 -0.80 -7.82
C ASP A 323 -15.70 0.70 -7.98
N LYS A 324 -15.84 1.37 -6.84
CA LYS A 324 -16.10 2.80 -6.76
C LYS A 324 -15.05 3.67 -7.49
N MET A 325 -13.82 3.19 -7.64
CA MET A 325 -12.79 3.97 -8.33
C MET A 325 -13.05 4.04 -9.82
N ASP A 326 -13.58 2.96 -10.39
CA ASP A 326 -13.88 2.88 -11.82
C ASP A 326 -15.00 3.87 -12.18
N ILE A 327 -16.10 3.85 -11.43
CA ILE A 327 -17.21 4.80 -11.68
C ILE A 327 -16.79 6.25 -11.42
N ASN A 328 -15.88 6.50 -10.46
CA ASN A 328 -15.35 7.84 -10.23
C ASN A 328 -14.53 8.33 -11.43
N TYR A 329 -13.72 7.46 -12.04
CA TYR A 329 -12.93 7.81 -13.21
C TYR A 329 -13.82 8.07 -14.43
N LEU A 330 -14.78 7.21 -14.70
CA LEU A 330 -15.75 7.42 -15.77
C LEU A 330 -16.55 8.72 -15.55
N GLY A 331 -17.02 8.98 -14.33
CA GLY A 331 -17.73 10.21 -14.01
C GLY A 331 -16.87 11.47 -14.14
N LEU A 332 -15.56 11.37 -13.88
CA LEU A 332 -14.62 12.46 -14.12
C LEU A 332 -14.36 12.69 -15.62
N GLN A 333 -14.24 11.63 -16.42
CA GLN A 333 -14.16 11.73 -17.88
C GLN A 333 -15.38 12.49 -18.42
N MET A 334 -16.59 12.05 -18.06
CA MET A 334 -17.84 12.71 -18.46
C MET A 334 -17.93 14.16 -18.00
N ARG A 335 -17.48 14.47 -16.78
CA ARG A 335 -17.42 15.86 -16.28
C ARG A 335 -16.54 16.75 -17.13
N LEU A 336 -15.40 16.25 -17.60
CA LEU A 336 -14.45 17.01 -18.41
C LEU A 336 -14.98 17.34 -19.80
N THR A 337 -15.97 16.64 -20.30
CA THR A 337 -16.60 16.93 -21.60
C THR A 337 -17.46 18.20 -21.58
N GLY A 338 -17.85 18.69 -20.40
CA GLY A 338 -18.75 19.83 -20.25
C GLY A 338 -20.20 19.57 -20.64
N LYS A 339 -20.56 18.31 -20.97
CA LYS A 339 -21.93 17.90 -21.25
C LYS A 339 -22.81 17.97 -20.01
N LYS A 340 -24.13 18.13 -20.18
CA LYS A 340 -25.11 18.22 -19.09
C LYS A 340 -25.43 16.83 -18.50
N ILE A 341 -24.40 16.14 -18.02
CA ILE A 341 -24.51 14.87 -17.32
C ILE A 341 -24.50 15.15 -15.81
N TYR A 342 -25.48 14.64 -15.09
CA TYR A 342 -25.67 14.90 -13.67
C TYR A 342 -25.11 13.80 -12.78
N GLY A 343 -25.12 12.54 -13.25
CA GLY A 343 -24.60 11.44 -12.45
C GLY A 343 -24.58 10.10 -13.16
N LEU A 344 -23.94 9.15 -12.49
CA LEU A 344 -23.77 7.78 -12.92
C LEU A 344 -24.10 6.83 -11.77
N GLU A 345 -24.69 5.70 -12.08
CA GLU A 345 -24.97 4.62 -11.14
C GLU A 345 -24.67 3.29 -11.79
N THR A 346 -24.10 2.36 -11.03
CA THR A 346 -23.80 1.02 -11.52
C THR A 346 -24.64 -0.03 -10.82
N GLU A 347 -25.06 -1.04 -11.57
CA GLU A 347 -25.74 -2.23 -11.08
C GLU A 347 -25.07 -3.48 -11.64
N TRP A 348 -24.97 -4.51 -10.80
CA TRP A 348 -24.33 -5.76 -11.21
C TRP A 348 -25.14 -6.45 -12.33
N ALA A 349 -24.46 -6.72 -13.40
CA ALA A 349 -24.86 -7.62 -14.48
C ALA A 349 -23.58 -8.04 -15.22
N CYS A 350 -23.67 -8.96 -16.12
CA CYS A 350 -22.56 -9.36 -16.99
C CYS A 350 -23.06 -9.27 -18.45
N PRO A 351 -22.70 -8.20 -19.19
CA PRO A 351 -21.88 -7.01 -18.86
C PRO A 351 -22.53 -6.07 -17.84
N LEU A 352 -21.69 -5.27 -17.16
CA LEU A 352 -22.12 -4.34 -16.10
C LEU A 352 -23.07 -3.27 -16.64
N ILE A 353 -24.13 -2.98 -15.89
CA ILE A 353 -25.07 -1.90 -16.18
C ILE A 353 -24.51 -0.59 -15.61
N VAL A 354 -24.45 0.45 -16.44
CA VAL A 354 -24.19 1.82 -16.02
C VAL A 354 -25.35 2.71 -16.47
N ARG A 355 -26.11 3.26 -15.50
CA ARG A 355 -27.14 4.26 -15.79
C ARG A 355 -26.54 5.65 -15.73
N VAL A 356 -26.73 6.41 -16.81
CA VAL A 356 -26.25 7.78 -16.98
C VAL A 356 -27.45 8.72 -16.90
N TYR A 357 -27.38 9.65 -15.95
CA TYR A 357 -28.43 10.65 -15.72
C TYR A 357 -28.03 11.97 -16.39
N MET A 358 -28.82 12.46 -17.34
CA MET A 358 -28.49 13.64 -18.13
C MET A 358 -29.71 14.55 -18.34
N ALA A 359 -29.44 15.76 -18.86
CA ALA A 359 -30.49 16.66 -19.23
C ALA A 359 -31.36 16.10 -20.38
N PRO A 360 -32.68 16.35 -20.41
CA PRO A 360 -33.56 15.86 -21.47
C PRO A 360 -33.19 16.37 -22.88
N ASP A 361 -32.58 17.57 -22.95
CA ASP A 361 -32.15 18.24 -24.18
C ASP A 361 -30.75 17.78 -24.63
N GLU A 362 -30.04 16.97 -23.83
CA GLU A 362 -28.73 16.41 -24.21
C GLU A 362 -28.96 15.14 -25.05
N ASP A 363 -28.46 15.13 -26.26
CA ASP A 363 -28.53 14.00 -27.17
C ASP A 363 -27.13 13.42 -27.40
N LEU A 364 -26.86 12.27 -26.76
CA LEU A 364 -25.60 11.55 -26.84
C LEU A 364 -25.89 10.19 -27.43
N ASP A 365 -25.18 9.85 -28.48
CA ASP A 365 -25.31 8.60 -29.22
C ASP A 365 -24.37 7.50 -28.68
N GLU A 366 -24.49 6.33 -29.24
CA GLU A 366 -23.69 5.17 -28.87
C GLU A 366 -22.20 5.39 -29.14
N ASP A 367 -21.86 6.01 -30.27
CA ASP A 367 -20.46 6.31 -30.64
C ASP A 367 -19.78 7.23 -29.61
N TRP A 368 -20.54 8.21 -29.07
CA TRP A 368 -20.02 9.07 -28.00
C TRP A 368 -19.76 8.32 -26.71
N PHE A 369 -20.64 7.39 -26.32
CA PHE A 369 -20.45 6.58 -25.13
C PHE A 369 -19.28 5.61 -25.28
N GLU A 370 -19.10 5.01 -26.46
CA GLU A 370 -17.95 4.18 -26.77
C GLU A 370 -16.65 4.97 -26.61
N GLU A 371 -16.52 6.14 -27.24
CA GLU A 371 -15.34 7.00 -27.15
C GLU A 371 -15.00 7.36 -25.70
N ILE A 372 -16.01 7.73 -24.90
CA ILE A 372 -15.80 8.13 -23.49
C ILE A 372 -15.43 6.94 -22.60
N VAL A 373 -16.06 5.79 -22.78
CA VAL A 373 -15.79 4.60 -21.96
C VAL A 373 -14.41 4.02 -22.28
N GLU A 374 -14.06 3.93 -23.57
CA GLU A 374 -12.82 3.31 -24.04
C GLU A 374 -11.61 4.26 -24.06
N MET A 375 -11.76 5.47 -23.48
CA MET A 375 -10.64 6.38 -23.32
C MET A 375 -9.52 5.72 -22.48
N GLU A 376 -8.35 5.48 -23.09
CA GLU A 376 -7.24 4.76 -22.48
C GLU A 376 -6.57 5.52 -21.31
N THR A 377 -6.65 6.85 -21.32
CA THR A 377 -5.94 7.67 -20.32
C THR A 377 -6.78 8.83 -19.82
N LEU A 378 -6.98 8.90 -18.51
CA LEU A 378 -7.58 10.03 -17.81
C LEU A 378 -6.48 10.93 -17.22
N VAL A 379 -6.42 12.19 -17.63
CA VAL A 379 -5.50 13.21 -17.09
C VAL A 379 -6.20 14.00 -16.00
N MET A 380 -5.71 13.90 -14.77
CA MET A 380 -6.29 14.59 -13.61
C MET A 380 -5.33 15.65 -13.05
N PRO A 381 -5.82 16.85 -12.69
CA PRO A 381 -5.02 17.83 -11.95
C PRO A 381 -4.74 17.32 -10.52
N VAL A 382 -3.52 17.50 -10.03
CA VAL A 382 -3.10 17.14 -8.69
C VAL A 382 -3.09 18.36 -7.78
N HIS A 383 -3.54 18.18 -6.53
CA HIS A 383 -3.48 19.24 -5.53
C HIS A 383 -2.01 19.62 -5.25
N GLY A 384 -1.63 20.87 -5.53
CA GLY A 384 -0.24 21.34 -5.43
C GLY A 384 0.43 21.63 -6.79
N GLY A 385 -0.28 21.42 -7.89
CA GLY A 385 0.18 21.69 -9.27
C GLY A 385 0.71 20.43 -9.96
N GLY A 386 0.52 20.38 -11.28
CA GLY A 386 0.84 19.23 -12.12
C GLY A 386 -0.38 18.38 -12.46
N THR A 387 -0.16 17.38 -13.30
CA THR A 387 -1.19 16.42 -13.73
C THR A 387 -0.75 15.00 -13.42
N LYS A 388 -1.72 14.12 -13.18
CA LYS A 388 -1.52 12.68 -13.04
C LYS A 388 -2.29 11.97 -14.13
N GLU A 389 -1.62 11.12 -14.87
CA GLU A 389 -2.22 10.23 -15.84
C GLU A 389 -2.64 8.93 -15.16
N ILE A 390 -3.83 8.45 -15.49
CA ILE A 390 -4.40 7.20 -15.01
C ILE A 390 -4.78 6.38 -16.23
N GLU A 391 -4.13 5.24 -16.38
CA GLU A 391 -4.46 4.27 -17.41
C GLU A 391 -5.81 3.62 -17.07
N LEU A 392 -6.69 3.55 -18.05
CA LEU A 392 -8.01 2.95 -17.99
C LEU A 392 -8.08 1.81 -19.02
N ASN A 393 -8.90 0.82 -18.75
CA ASN A 393 -9.09 -0.35 -19.58
C ASN A 393 -10.55 -0.82 -19.49
N TYR A 394 -11.47 0.10 -19.72
CA TYR A 394 -12.88 -0.24 -19.79
C TYR A 394 -13.26 -0.57 -21.24
N THR A 395 -14.22 -1.46 -21.41
CA THR A 395 -14.77 -1.79 -22.71
C THR A 395 -16.24 -1.41 -22.73
N PHE A 396 -16.64 -0.71 -23.77
CA PHE A 396 -18.04 -0.44 -24.08
C PHE A 396 -18.63 -1.68 -24.78
N VAL A 397 -19.84 -2.06 -24.45
CA VAL A 397 -20.52 -3.22 -25.07
C VAL A 397 -21.67 -2.77 -25.93
N ASN A 398 -22.61 -2.01 -25.39
CA ASN A 398 -23.72 -1.41 -26.12
C ASN A 398 -24.44 -0.35 -25.29
N MET A 399 -25.30 0.41 -25.93
CA MET A 399 -26.30 1.27 -25.33
C MET A 399 -27.68 0.61 -25.48
N GLU A 400 -28.50 0.63 -24.42
CA GLU A 400 -29.87 0.10 -24.49
C GLU A 400 -30.79 1.11 -25.20
N ASP A 401 -31.69 0.60 -26.08
CA ASP A 401 -32.64 1.45 -26.85
C ASP A 401 -33.67 2.13 -25.93
N GLU A 402 -33.94 1.57 -24.76
CA GLU A 402 -34.92 2.09 -23.82
C GLU A 402 -34.35 3.24 -23.02
N VAL A 403 -34.89 4.43 -23.24
CA VAL A 403 -34.54 5.64 -22.51
C VAL A 403 -35.56 5.84 -21.40
N GLY A 404 -35.06 5.82 -20.15
CA GLY A 404 -35.88 6.08 -18.97
C GLY A 404 -35.92 7.55 -18.59
N THR A 405 -36.78 7.87 -17.61
CA THR A 405 -36.84 9.19 -16.96
C THR A 405 -36.88 9.02 -15.45
N ILE A 406 -36.37 10.00 -14.71
CA ILE A 406 -36.44 10.07 -13.26
C ILE A 406 -36.76 11.50 -12.82
N ALA A 407 -37.61 11.68 -11.80
CA ALA A 407 -37.79 12.97 -11.21
C ALA A 407 -36.49 13.52 -10.61
N THR A 408 -36.19 14.78 -10.87
CA THR A 408 -34.93 15.39 -10.40
C THR A 408 -34.80 15.36 -8.88
N GLU A 409 -35.90 15.51 -8.16
CA GLU A 409 -35.90 15.39 -6.69
C GLU A 409 -35.48 13.98 -6.24
N GLU A 410 -36.01 12.95 -6.89
CA GLU A 410 -35.67 11.56 -6.61
C GLU A 410 -34.18 11.29 -6.92
N PHE A 411 -33.70 11.80 -8.05
CA PHE A 411 -32.27 11.72 -8.41
C PHE A 411 -31.36 12.37 -7.34
N ILE A 412 -31.69 13.58 -6.88
CA ILE A 412 -30.93 14.29 -5.85
C ILE A 412 -30.87 13.46 -4.56
N ARG A 413 -32.02 12.92 -4.10
CA ARG A 413 -32.07 12.03 -2.93
C ARG A 413 -31.25 10.74 -3.14
N LYS A 414 -31.39 10.13 -4.29
CA LYS A 414 -30.67 8.90 -4.66
C LYS A 414 -29.16 9.11 -4.68
N MET A 415 -28.67 10.24 -5.19
CA MET A 415 -27.23 10.53 -5.33
C MET A 415 -26.60 11.13 -4.07
N PHE A 416 -27.39 11.54 -3.10
CA PHE A 416 -26.88 12.07 -1.85
C PHE A 416 -26.26 10.96 -0.99
N ASN A 417 -25.13 11.25 -0.32
CA ASN A 417 -24.48 10.33 0.60
C ASN A 417 -24.74 10.79 2.04
N PRO A 418 -25.76 10.24 2.74
CA PRO A 418 -26.06 10.65 4.10
C PRO A 418 -25.01 10.13 5.08
N PHE A 419 -24.83 10.88 6.19
CA PHE A 419 -24.14 10.40 7.37
C PHE A 419 -25.15 10.24 8.51
N LYS A 420 -25.03 9.14 9.26
CA LYS A 420 -25.91 8.87 10.39
C LYS A 420 -25.11 8.32 11.58
N ALA A 421 -25.13 9.04 12.68
CA ALA A 421 -24.62 8.58 13.96
C ALA A 421 -25.71 8.67 15.03
N GLN A 422 -26.08 7.52 15.58
CA GLN A 422 -27.14 7.38 16.57
C GLN A 422 -26.60 6.70 17.83
N PHE A 423 -26.81 7.31 19.00
CA PHE A 423 -26.28 6.81 20.25
C PHE A 423 -27.34 5.90 20.92
N LYS A 424 -27.27 4.60 20.68
CA LYS A 424 -28.29 3.60 21.11
C LYS A 424 -28.73 3.78 22.55
N LYS A 425 -27.80 3.85 23.50
CA LYS A 425 -28.12 4.02 24.93
C LYS A 425 -28.96 5.28 25.20
N ARG A 426 -28.73 6.36 24.46
CA ARG A 426 -29.47 7.62 24.61
C ARG A 426 -30.81 7.59 23.90
N VAL A 427 -30.90 6.86 22.80
CA VAL A 427 -32.21 6.63 22.15
C VAL A 427 -33.16 5.98 23.14
N ASP A 428 -32.71 4.92 23.83
CA ASP A 428 -33.49 4.20 24.83
C ASP A 428 -33.80 5.07 26.06
N GLU A 429 -32.83 5.85 26.54
CA GLU A 429 -32.98 6.76 27.70
C GLU A 429 -34.01 7.89 27.47
N PHE A 430 -34.08 8.40 26.25
CA PHE A 430 -34.94 9.51 25.88
C PHE A 430 -36.18 9.08 25.12
N GLU A 431 -36.49 7.78 25.08
CA GLU A 431 -37.74 7.26 24.53
C GLU A 431 -38.94 7.81 25.29
N GLY A 432 -39.95 8.31 24.57
CA GLY A 432 -41.16 8.93 25.16
C GLY A 432 -40.96 10.32 25.77
N LYS A 433 -39.75 10.87 25.79
CA LYS A 433 -39.49 12.26 26.19
C LYS A 433 -39.61 13.21 24.99
N LYS A 434 -39.86 14.48 25.25
CA LYS A 434 -39.89 15.51 24.20
C LYS A 434 -38.50 15.69 23.59
N GLN A 435 -38.42 15.56 22.29
CA GLN A 435 -37.15 15.63 21.54
C GLN A 435 -37.26 16.71 20.46
N TYR A 436 -36.10 17.24 20.08
CA TYR A 436 -35.98 18.32 19.12
C TYR A 436 -34.90 17.99 18.08
N ILE A 437 -34.98 18.63 16.93
CA ILE A 437 -33.92 18.64 15.91
C ILE A 437 -33.45 20.09 15.77
N TYR A 438 -32.14 20.27 15.86
CA TYR A 438 -31.46 21.49 15.48
C TYR A 438 -30.81 21.28 14.11
N GLU A 439 -31.28 22.02 13.09
CA GLU A 439 -30.88 21.86 11.71
C GLU A 439 -30.13 23.09 11.20
N ILE A 440 -28.94 22.84 10.63
CA ILE A 440 -28.12 23.83 9.94
C ILE A 440 -28.02 23.40 8.49
N ALA A 441 -28.63 24.13 7.56
CA ALA A 441 -28.67 23.85 6.13
C ALA A 441 -27.71 24.76 5.37
N ASP A 442 -26.87 24.17 4.51
CA ASP A 442 -25.94 24.88 3.62
C ASP A 442 -25.62 24.01 2.40
N THR A 443 -25.69 24.57 1.19
CA THR A 443 -25.34 23.88 -0.06
C THR A 443 -23.91 23.40 -0.08
N ASN A 444 -23.00 24.05 0.67
CA ASN A 444 -21.62 23.63 0.80
C ASN A 444 -21.45 22.29 1.54
N TYR A 445 -22.46 21.79 2.25
CA TYR A 445 -22.38 20.51 2.97
C TYR A 445 -22.40 19.29 2.06
N GLU A 446 -22.59 19.46 0.78
CA GLU A 446 -22.36 18.41 -0.23
C GLU A 446 -20.87 18.08 -0.44
N LYS A 447 -19.97 18.99 -0.07
CA LYS A 447 -18.53 18.81 -0.30
C LYS A 447 -18.01 17.59 0.46
N PRO A 448 -17.17 16.76 -0.16
CA PRO A 448 -16.60 15.54 0.47
C PRO A 448 -15.90 15.81 1.81
N ILE A 449 -15.34 17.01 1.98
CA ILE A 449 -14.68 17.41 3.23
C ILE A 449 -15.65 17.43 4.42
N ILE A 450 -16.90 17.80 4.20
CA ILE A 450 -17.93 17.82 5.24
C ILE A 450 -18.24 16.40 5.70
N LEU A 451 -18.59 15.52 4.76
CA LEU A 451 -18.87 14.11 5.06
C LEU A 451 -17.70 13.42 5.77
N ARG A 452 -16.47 13.73 5.34
CA ARG A 452 -15.24 13.19 5.98
C ARG A 452 -15.08 13.64 7.42
N ASN A 453 -15.54 14.84 7.77
CA ASN A 453 -15.41 15.41 9.11
C ASN A 453 -16.62 15.13 10.02
N MET A 454 -17.72 14.61 9.50
CA MET A 454 -18.90 14.26 10.32
C MET A 454 -18.61 13.29 11.47
N PRO A 455 -17.72 12.28 11.37
CA PRO A 455 -17.34 11.46 12.51
C PRO A 455 -16.72 12.25 13.67
N PHE A 456 -15.94 13.30 13.39
CA PHE A 456 -15.35 14.18 14.42
C PHE A 456 -16.42 15.04 15.09
N VAL A 457 -17.34 15.63 14.32
CA VAL A 457 -18.50 16.36 14.85
C VAL A 457 -19.32 15.45 15.75
N SER A 458 -19.59 14.23 15.28
CA SER A 458 -20.34 13.23 16.04
C SER A 458 -19.64 12.83 17.33
N ASN A 459 -18.33 12.59 17.30
CA ASN A 459 -17.55 12.24 18.48
C ASN A 459 -17.56 13.38 19.50
N HIS A 460 -17.32 14.62 19.06
CA HIS A 460 -17.33 15.80 19.93
C HIS A 460 -18.67 15.97 20.63
N LEU A 461 -19.78 16.03 19.87
CA LEU A 461 -21.11 16.24 20.43
C LEU A 461 -21.62 15.05 21.24
N SER A 462 -21.21 13.83 20.95
CA SER A 462 -21.59 12.63 21.69
C SER A 462 -21.18 12.65 23.18
N ARG A 463 -20.25 13.48 23.56
CA ARG A 463 -19.78 13.63 24.95
C ARG A 463 -20.75 14.42 25.83
N HIS A 464 -21.67 15.15 25.23
CA HIS A 464 -22.59 16.00 25.93
C HIS A 464 -23.94 15.35 26.14
N ASP A 465 -24.46 15.42 27.36
CA ASP A 465 -25.74 14.83 27.73
C ASP A 465 -26.88 15.48 26.96
N GLY A 466 -27.88 14.69 26.62
CA GLY A 466 -29.04 15.13 25.85
C GLY A 466 -28.86 15.05 24.33
N VAL A 467 -27.65 14.88 23.77
CA VAL A 467 -27.46 14.65 22.33
C VAL A 467 -27.78 13.19 22.00
N ILE A 468 -28.77 12.93 21.16
CA ILE A 468 -29.30 11.60 20.83
C ILE A 468 -28.72 11.07 19.52
N GLY A 469 -28.52 11.96 18.54
CA GLY A 469 -27.97 11.58 17.25
C GLY A 469 -27.60 12.77 16.39
N ILE A 470 -26.75 12.52 15.40
CA ILE A 470 -26.25 13.52 14.47
C ILE A 470 -26.34 12.96 13.07
N TYR A 471 -26.88 13.73 12.17
CA TYR A 471 -27.13 13.33 10.79
C TYR A 471 -26.63 14.41 9.84
N LEU A 472 -26.17 14.00 8.67
CA LEU A 472 -26.06 14.85 7.49
C LEU A 472 -27.01 14.26 6.46
N ASP A 473 -28.05 14.98 6.12
CA ASP A 473 -29.08 14.53 5.19
C ASP A 473 -29.67 15.73 4.43
N LEU A 474 -30.51 15.47 3.45
CA LEU A 474 -31.26 16.51 2.75
C LEU A 474 -32.46 16.95 3.58
N ASN A 475 -32.66 18.27 3.70
CA ASN A 475 -33.83 18.82 4.29
C ASN A 475 -35.06 18.78 3.32
N LYS A 476 -36.17 19.39 3.69
CA LYS A 476 -37.40 19.43 2.88
C LYS A 476 -37.23 20.15 1.53
N ASP A 477 -36.30 21.09 1.47
CA ASP A 477 -35.98 21.87 0.27
C ASP A 477 -34.85 21.26 -0.55
N LEU A 478 -34.49 20.00 -0.28
CA LEU A 478 -33.36 19.26 -0.89
C LEU A 478 -31.99 19.92 -0.68
N VAL A 479 -31.85 20.73 0.35
CA VAL A 479 -30.59 21.34 0.72
C VAL A 479 -29.89 20.44 1.75
N PRO A 480 -28.61 20.14 1.59
CA PRO A 480 -27.84 19.40 2.58
C PRO A 480 -27.86 20.10 3.94
N ALA A 481 -28.17 19.34 4.99
CA ALA A 481 -28.30 19.86 6.34
C ALA A 481 -27.64 18.94 7.38
N ILE A 482 -26.95 19.56 8.33
CA ILE A 482 -26.50 18.88 9.54
C ILE A 482 -27.61 18.99 10.57
N GLN A 483 -28.12 17.87 11.03
CA GLN A 483 -29.22 17.75 11.96
C GLN A 483 -28.72 17.11 13.26
N VAL A 484 -28.94 17.78 14.39
CA VAL A 484 -28.62 17.25 15.71
C VAL A 484 -29.92 16.96 16.44
N ARG A 485 -30.21 15.67 16.68
CA ARG A 485 -31.34 15.22 17.50
C ARG A 485 -30.98 15.27 18.96
N TYR A 486 -31.78 15.94 19.79
CA TYR A 486 -31.47 16.15 21.19
C TYR A 486 -32.74 16.26 22.07
N ALA A 487 -32.53 16.18 23.38
CA ALA A 487 -33.53 16.40 24.41
C ALA A 487 -32.92 17.16 25.61
N ALA A 488 -33.74 17.67 26.51
CA ALA A 488 -33.23 18.26 27.75
C ALA A 488 -32.29 17.28 28.52
N PRO A 489 -31.17 17.78 29.07
CA PRO A 489 -30.84 19.16 29.36
C PRO A 489 -30.17 19.96 28.20
N MET A 490 -29.94 19.36 27.03
CA MET A 490 -29.34 20.03 25.88
C MET A 490 -30.32 21.09 25.31
N THR A 491 -29.74 22.16 24.75
CA THR A 491 -30.46 23.24 24.09
C THR A 491 -29.86 23.59 22.73
N ALA A 492 -30.62 24.20 21.85
CA ALA A 492 -30.17 24.66 20.53
C ALA A 492 -28.97 25.62 20.63
N ASP A 493 -29.01 26.58 21.55
CA ASP A 493 -27.95 27.55 21.77
C ASP A 493 -26.64 26.83 22.20
N LYS A 494 -26.76 25.82 23.05
CA LYS A 494 -25.60 25.05 23.50
C LYS A 494 -25.00 24.21 22.37
N ILE A 495 -25.82 23.62 21.51
CA ILE A 495 -25.37 22.91 20.32
C ILE A 495 -24.62 23.86 19.39
N TRP A 496 -25.13 25.05 19.18
CA TRP A 496 -24.48 26.08 18.35
C TRP A 496 -23.14 26.52 18.94
N GLU A 497 -23.05 26.73 20.25
CA GLU A 497 -21.80 27.03 20.95
C GLU A 497 -20.77 25.91 20.75
N LEU A 498 -21.15 24.65 20.98
CA LEU A 498 -20.28 23.48 20.86
C LEU A 498 -19.76 23.28 19.43
N LEU A 499 -20.59 23.48 18.44
CA LEU A 499 -20.20 23.35 17.04
C LEU A 499 -19.19 24.42 16.59
N ASN A 500 -19.25 25.63 17.20
CA ASN A 500 -18.38 26.76 16.84
C ASN A 500 -17.23 26.99 17.83
N MET A 501 -16.90 26.01 18.67
CA MET A 501 -15.68 26.04 19.48
C MET A 501 -14.42 26.04 18.58
N GLU A 502 -13.35 26.69 18.99
CA GLU A 502 -12.07 26.70 18.27
C GLU A 502 -11.43 25.30 18.23
N THR A 503 -11.66 24.51 19.27
CA THR A 503 -11.17 23.14 19.40
C THR A 503 -12.30 22.17 19.74
N TRP A 504 -12.23 20.97 19.18
CA TRP A 504 -13.11 19.86 19.53
C TRP A 504 -12.38 18.79 20.33
N THR A 505 -13.05 18.27 21.33
CA THR A 505 -12.52 17.15 22.12
C THR A 505 -12.91 15.83 21.47
N ILE A 506 -11.92 15.05 21.06
CA ILE A 506 -12.14 13.78 20.33
C ILE A 506 -11.62 12.61 21.17
N THR A 507 -12.44 11.57 21.30
CA THR A 507 -12.08 10.31 21.97
C THR A 507 -11.65 9.29 20.91
N TYR A 508 -10.38 8.91 20.91
CA TYR A 508 -9.84 7.86 20.04
C TYR A 508 -9.91 6.48 20.70
N SER A 509 -9.70 6.41 22.01
CA SER A 509 -9.88 5.23 22.85
C SER A 509 -10.28 5.63 24.26
N ALA A 510 -10.53 4.65 25.15
CA ALA A 510 -10.87 4.93 26.55
C ALA A 510 -9.84 5.80 27.26
N ASP A 511 -8.56 5.65 26.92
CA ASP A 511 -7.43 6.36 27.55
C ASP A 511 -6.83 7.45 26.64
N ASP A 512 -7.33 7.64 25.41
CA ASP A 512 -6.81 8.63 24.46
C ASP A 512 -7.88 9.63 24.08
N ILE A 513 -7.88 10.76 24.78
CA ILE A 513 -8.77 11.90 24.52
C ILE A 513 -7.88 13.10 24.17
N ARG A 514 -8.15 13.69 23.01
CA ARG A 514 -7.35 14.82 22.49
C ARG A 514 -8.23 16.00 22.11
N GLU A 515 -7.70 17.20 22.31
CA GLU A 515 -8.24 18.41 21.71
C GLU A 515 -7.62 18.60 20.31
N VAL A 516 -8.47 18.79 19.32
CA VAL A 516 -8.07 19.05 17.94
C VAL A 516 -8.72 20.35 17.44
N PRO A 517 -8.07 21.10 16.56
CA PRO A 517 -8.71 22.28 15.95
C PRO A 517 -10.03 21.91 15.30
N ALA A 518 -11.04 22.77 15.42
CA ALA A 518 -12.33 22.56 14.76
C ALA A 518 -12.14 22.48 13.24
N MET A 519 -12.66 21.40 12.63
CA MET A 519 -12.44 21.09 11.22
C MET A 519 -13.52 21.72 10.31
N LEU A 520 -14.59 22.22 10.90
CA LEU A 520 -15.69 22.88 10.21
C LEU A 520 -16.06 24.17 10.92
N THR A 521 -16.49 25.16 10.14
CA THR A 521 -16.99 26.44 10.68
C THR A 521 -18.39 26.68 10.15
N PHE A 522 -19.32 26.96 11.05
CA PHE A 522 -20.72 27.20 10.76
C PHE A 522 -20.99 28.70 10.76
N LYS A 523 -21.45 29.22 9.63
CA LYS A 523 -21.61 30.69 9.45
C LYS A 523 -22.93 31.25 9.93
N LYS A 524 -23.97 30.43 9.96
CA LYS A 524 -25.32 30.83 10.33
C LYS A 524 -25.92 29.87 11.35
N PRO A 525 -26.64 30.37 12.37
CA PRO A 525 -27.33 29.49 13.31
C PRO A 525 -28.38 28.65 12.59
N GLY A 526 -28.67 27.51 13.17
CA GLY A 526 -29.68 26.60 12.66
C GLY A 526 -31.10 26.97 13.12
N VAL A 527 -32.04 26.15 12.71
CA VAL A 527 -33.46 26.22 13.06
C VAL A 527 -33.82 25.01 13.94
N GLU A 528 -34.60 25.27 14.99
CA GLU A 528 -35.11 24.23 15.89
C GLU A 528 -36.53 23.84 15.50
N TYR A 529 -36.80 22.54 15.51
CA TYR A 529 -38.17 22.02 15.38
C TYR A 529 -38.36 20.72 16.19
N ASN A 530 -39.62 20.35 16.47
CA ASN A 530 -39.95 19.13 17.20
C ASN A 530 -39.63 17.89 16.33
N TYR A 531 -39.06 16.87 16.97
CA TYR A 531 -38.84 15.58 16.35
C TYR A 531 -40.10 14.76 16.32
#